data_c5623df2fe629326831beba51fed8a67
#
_entry.id   c5623df2fe629326831beba51fed8a67
#
_cell.length_a   1.000
_cell.length_b   1.000
_cell.length_c   1.000
_cell.angle_alpha   90.00
_cell.angle_beta   90.00
_cell.angle_gamma   90.00
#
_symmetry.space_group_name_H-M   'P 1'
#
loop_
_entity.id
_entity.type
_entity.pdbx_description
1 polymer ?
#
loop_
_entity_poly.entity_id
_entity_poly.type
_entity_poly.pdbx_seq_one_letter_code
_entity_poly.pdbx_strand_id
1 'polypeptide(L)'
;VRGGREGGSESGSRAGARPEDHGPVRYGPPLPGDGVPVLPFLVDALASVASRAGAEPVGGGVAIREAACGYWARRGVDADPARVAVAPGAPALLLALTAALGGDVLVPRPCAAWWAPYARLLGRPVFHVATPAECGGVPDPYALLETVRRVREEGGEPRLLVLSTADDPTATVAPPEAVHEAVEAAEGAGLHLVSDETWRDTVHAPHDTVFVSPAEMLPDKVTVVSGLAGALLPAGWPAATARFPAGTDLH
;
A
#
# COMPACT_ATOMS: atom_id res chain seq x y z
N VAL A 1 20.29 -24.71 77.45
CA VAL A 1 21.23 -23.59 77.37
C VAL A 1 21.09 -22.96 75.96
N ARG A 2 20.48 -21.83 75.97
CA ARG A 2 20.64 -20.62 75.11
C ARG A 2 21.06 -20.73 73.63
N GLY A 3 20.32 -20.01 72.83
CA GLY A 3 20.74 -19.49 71.55
C GLY A 3 19.62 -18.74 70.88
N GLY A 4 19.55 -17.42 71.08
CA GLY A 4 18.62 -16.53 70.34
C GLY A 4 18.97 -16.41 68.90
N ARG A 5 17.95 -16.17 68.06
CA ARG A 5 18.10 -15.75 66.68
C ARG A 5 17.32 -14.48 66.48
N GLU A 6 18.04 -13.44 66.21
CA GLU A 6 17.52 -12.16 65.73
C GLU A 6 17.16 -12.29 64.27
N GLY A 7 16.01 -11.78 63.93
CA GLY A 7 15.55 -11.71 62.50
C GLY A 7 16.13 -10.49 61.82
N GLY A 8 16.83 -10.71 60.72
CA GLY A 8 17.22 -9.68 59.78
C GLY A 8 16.23 -9.63 58.63
N SER A 9 15.48 -8.54 58.52
CA SER A 9 14.66 -8.24 57.35
C SER A 9 15.55 -7.66 56.28
N GLU A 10 15.84 -8.44 55.25
CA GLU A 10 16.44 -7.90 54.04
C GLU A 10 15.35 -7.28 53.16
N SER A 11 15.33 -5.96 53.16
CA SER A 11 14.59 -5.17 52.15
C SER A 11 15.31 -5.27 50.81
N GLY A 12 14.86 -6.18 49.95
CA GLY A 12 15.31 -6.27 48.56
C GLY A 12 14.93 -5.01 47.79
N SER A 13 15.89 -4.12 47.61
CA SER A 13 15.82 -3.02 46.67
C SER A 13 15.60 -3.58 45.25
N ARG A 14 14.41 -3.39 44.71
CA ARG A 14 14.18 -3.58 43.27
C ARG A 14 15.01 -2.54 42.53
N ALA A 15 16.18 -2.95 42.03
CA ALA A 15 16.92 -2.17 41.07
C ALA A 15 16.00 -1.91 39.86
N GLY A 16 15.67 -0.65 39.60
CA GLY A 16 14.92 -0.23 38.44
C GLY A 16 15.64 -0.73 37.20
N ALA A 17 14.92 -1.46 36.33
CA ALA A 17 15.41 -1.80 35.00
C ALA A 17 15.83 -0.49 34.31
N ARG A 18 17.10 -0.44 33.91
CA ARG A 18 17.57 0.66 33.06
C ARG A 18 16.69 0.65 31.81
N PRO A 19 16.29 1.84 31.29
CA PRO A 19 15.66 1.89 29.98
C PRO A 19 16.56 1.16 28.97
N GLU A 20 16.04 0.16 28.31
CA GLU A 20 16.76 -0.51 27.23
C GLU A 20 17.16 0.57 26.22
N ASP A 21 18.44 0.66 25.93
CA ASP A 21 18.98 1.57 24.94
C ASP A 21 18.50 1.07 23.58
N HIS A 22 17.30 1.47 23.22
CA HIS A 22 16.78 1.25 21.89
C HIS A 22 17.65 2.06 20.95
N GLY A 23 18.56 1.40 20.26
CA GLY A 23 19.40 2.04 19.24
C GLY A 23 18.59 2.92 18.28
N PRO A 24 19.21 3.70 17.42
CA PRO A 24 18.52 4.68 16.58
C PRO A 24 17.37 4.02 15.83
N VAL A 25 16.18 4.63 15.91
CA VAL A 25 15.00 4.17 15.18
C VAL A 25 15.33 4.17 13.68
N ARG A 26 15.21 3.01 13.06
CA ARG A 26 15.44 2.85 11.63
C ARG A 26 14.12 2.98 10.89
N TYR A 27 14.06 3.90 9.95
CA TYR A 27 12.95 4.06 9.03
C TYR A 27 13.35 3.44 7.69
N GLY A 28 12.59 2.44 7.22
CA GLY A 28 12.87 1.76 5.95
C GLY A 28 12.39 0.32 5.97
N PRO A 29 12.57 -0.41 4.88
CA PRO A 29 12.21 -1.82 4.81
C PRO A 29 12.97 -2.61 5.90
N PRO A 30 12.36 -3.66 6.49
CA PRO A 30 13.00 -4.50 7.48
C PRO A 30 14.31 -5.10 6.92
N LEU A 31 15.31 -5.22 7.78
CA LEU A 31 16.57 -5.87 7.40
C LEU A 31 16.35 -7.38 7.19
N PRO A 32 17.17 -8.03 6.35
CA PRO A 32 17.19 -9.49 6.24
C PRO A 32 17.35 -10.12 7.63
N GLY A 33 16.43 -11.02 8.01
CA GLY A 33 16.38 -11.64 9.33
C GLY A 33 15.47 -10.94 10.35
N ASP A 34 15.07 -9.70 10.09
CA ASP A 34 14.06 -9.00 10.90
C ASP A 34 12.67 -9.39 10.40
N GLY A 35 12.08 -10.40 10.98
CA GLY A 35 10.74 -10.83 10.56
C GLY A 35 10.01 -11.57 11.69
N VAL A 36 8.69 -11.50 11.64
CA VAL A 36 7.85 -12.35 12.48
C VAL A 36 7.87 -13.79 11.94
N PRO A 37 7.69 -14.81 12.80
CA PRO A 37 7.59 -16.19 12.36
C PRO A 37 6.50 -16.37 11.30
N VAL A 38 6.80 -17.17 10.27
CA VAL A 38 5.82 -17.51 9.24
C VAL A 38 4.74 -18.40 9.84
N LEU A 39 3.49 -18.08 9.57
CA LEU A 39 2.36 -18.86 10.06
C LEU A 39 2.41 -20.29 9.45
N PRO A 40 2.18 -21.35 10.26
CA PRO A 40 2.31 -22.74 9.81
C PRO A 40 1.52 -23.04 8.53
N PHE A 41 0.28 -22.56 8.42
CA PHE A 41 -0.55 -22.82 7.23
C PHE A 41 0.04 -22.21 5.94
N LEU A 42 0.80 -21.12 6.02
CA LEU A 42 1.52 -20.55 4.86
C LEU A 42 2.69 -21.42 4.45
N VAL A 43 3.40 -21.98 5.43
CA VAL A 43 4.48 -22.95 5.18
C VAL A 43 3.93 -24.19 4.48
N ASP A 44 2.83 -24.75 4.99
CA ASP A 44 2.16 -25.92 4.42
C ASP A 44 1.65 -25.64 2.99
N ALA A 45 1.05 -24.48 2.77
CA ALA A 45 0.60 -24.03 1.45
C ALA A 45 1.78 -23.95 0.46
N LEU A 46 2.90 -23.34 0.87
CA LEU A 46 4.11 -23.28 0.04
C LEU A 46 4.66 -24.67 -0.26
N ALA A 47 4.76 -25.54 0.75
CA ALA A 47 5.24 -26.92 0.58
C ALA A 47 4.37 -27.70 -0.41
N SER A 48 3.04 -27.51 -0.38
CA SER A 48 2.10 -28.19 -1.28
C SER A 48 2.28 -27.82 -2.76
N VAL A 49 2.84 -26.65 -3.05
CA VAL A 49 3.06 -26.17 -4.42
C VAL A 49 4.53 -26.20 -4.85
N ALA A 50 5.45 -26.49 -3.94
CA ALA A 50 6.89 -26.47 -4.21
C ALA A 50 7.33 -27.44 -5.32
N SER A 51 6.56 -28.50 -5.57
CA SER A 51 6.82 -29.47 -6.65
C SER A 51 6.26 -29.04 -8.01
N ARG A 52 5.50 -27.96 -8.09
CA ARG A 52 4.95 -27.45 -9.36
C ARG A 52 6.06 -26.73 -10.14
N ALA A 53 6.39 -27.28 -11.31
CA ALA A 53 7.45 -26.75 -12.16
C ALA A 53 6.95 -25.82 -13.29
N GLY A 54 5.65 -25.57 -13.36
CA GLY A 54 5.06 -24.70 -14.38
C GLY A 54 5.28 -23.22 -14.08
N ALA A 55 5.61 -22.44 -15.12
CA ALA A 55 5.65 -20.99 -15.02
C ALA A 55 4.22 -20.43 -15.13
N GLU A 56 3.91 -19.42 -14.29
CA GLU A 56 2.67 -18.67 -14.44
C GLU A 56 2.77 -17.72 -15.65
N PRO A 57 1.70 -17.54 -16.41
CA PRO A 57 1.66 -16.53 -17.46
C PRO A 57 1.78 -15.11 -16.89
N VAL A 58 2.15 -14.17 -17.73
CA VAL A 58 2.19 -12.74 -17.35
C VAL A 58 0.82 -12.32 -16.83
N GLY A 59 0.80 -11.64 -15.69
CA GLY A 59 -0.43 -11.25 -15.00
C GLY A 59 -1.11 -12.36 -14.20
N GLY A 60 -0.57 -13.56 -14.19
CA GLY A 60 -1.08 -14.72 -13.44
C GLY A 60 -2.05 -15.60 -14.23
N GLY A 61 -2.04 -16.89 -13.97
CA GLY A 61 -3.00 -17.86 -14.50
C GLY A 61 -4.40 -17.67 -13.91
N VAL A 62 -5.39 -18.37 -14.48
CA VAL A 62 -6.81 -18.24 -14.09
C VAL A 62 -7.00 -18.48 -12.59
N ALA A 63 -6.44 -19.55 -12.05
CA ALA A 63 -6.65 -19.90 -10.64
C ALA A 63 -6.14 -18.84 -9.65
N ILE A 64 -4.98 -18.23 -9.92
CA ILE A 64 -4.45 -17.17 -9.04
C ILE A 64 -5.24 -15.87 -9.19
N ARG A 65 -5.75 -15.56 -10.38
CA ARG A 65 -6.62 -14.39 -10.60
C ARG A 65 -7.98 -14.57 -9.93
N GLU A 66 -8.56 -15.77 -9.95
CA GLU A 66 -9.79 -16.10 -9.20
C GLU A 66 -9.57 -15.98 -7.69
N ALA A 67 -8.43 -16.46 -7.17
CA ALA A 67 -8.06 -16.27 -5.76
C ALA A 67 -7.92 -14.79 -5.39
N ALA A 68 -7.34 -13.98 -6.27
CA ALA A 68 -7.24 -12.54 -6.10
C ALA A 68 -8.62 -11.85 -6.14
N CYS A 69 -9.56 -12.31 -6.97
CA CYS A 69 -10.96 -11.83 -6.92
C CYS A 69 -11.59 -12.10 -5.55
N GLY A 70 -11.35 -13.27 -4.96
CA GLY A 70 -11.78 -13.56 -3.58
C GLY A 70 -11.13 -12.66 -2.52
N TYR A 71 -9.89 -12.23 -2.73
CA TYR A 71 -9.23 -11.23 -1.89
C TYR A 71 -9.95 -9.88 -1.97
N TRP A 72 -10.24 -9.38 -3.16
CA TRP A 72 -10.92 -8.11 -3.39
C TRP A 72 -12.38 -8.12 -2.90
N ALA A 73 -13.13 -9.19 -3.18
CA ALA A 73 -14.52 -9.34 -2.75
C ALA A 73 -14.69 -9.24 -1.23
N ARG A 74 -13.76 -9.82 -0.45
CA ARG A 74 -13.78 -9.69 1.02
C ARG A 74 -13.55 -8.27 1.51
N ARG A 75 -13.15 -7.36 0.64
CA ARG A 75 -12.87 -5.94 0.91
C ARG A 75 -13.87 -4.99 0.25
N GLY A 76 -14.99 -5.53 -0.24
CA GLY A 76 -16.03 -4.73 -0.87
C GLY A 76 -15.70 -4.27 -2.30
N VAL A 77 -14.58 -4.73 -2.87
CA VAL A 77 -14.20 -4.39 -4.24
C VAL A 77 -14.56 -5.55 -5.17
N ASP A 78 -15.55 -5.33 -6.02
CA ASP A 78 -15.95 -6.31 -7.02
C ASP A 78 -14.87 -6.46 -8.11
N ALA A 79 -14.57 -7.70 -8.48
CA ALA A 79 -13.50 -8.01 -9.41
C ALA A 79 -13.84 -9.21 -10.31
N ASP A 80 -13.53 -9.06 -11.58
CA ASP A 80 -13.59 -10.10 -12.59
C ASP A 80 -12.16 -10.66 -12.83
N PRO A 81 -11.95 -11.98 -12.90
CA PRO A 81 -10.64 -12.56 -13.19
C PRO A 81 -9.98 -12.03 -14.48
N ALA A 82 -10.77 -11.61 -15.47
CA ALA A 82 -10.26 -10.97 -16.68
C ALA A 82 -9.67 -9.58 -16.43
N ARG A 83 -10.04 -8.94 -15.32
CA ARG A 83 -9.62 -7.59 -14.91
C ARG A 83 -8.73 -7.58 -13.67
N VAL A 84 -8.11 -8.71 -13.38
CA VAL A 84 -7.17 -8.86 -12.27
C VAL A 84 -5.82 -9.32 -12.79
N ALA A 85 -4.77 -8.71 -12.32
CA ALA A 85 -3.40 -9.17 -12.53
C ALA A 85 -2.71 -9.44 -11.19
N VAL A 86 -1.76 -10.37 -11.24
CA VAL A 86 -0.88 -10.71 -10.12
C VAL A 86 0.57 -10.55 -10.56
N ALA A 87 1.42 -10.02 -9.70
CA ALA A 87 2.82 -9.76 -9.98
C ALA A 87 3.71 -9.97 -8.74
N PRO A 88 5.04 -10.07 -8.91
CA PRO A 88 5.98 -10.12 -7.80
C PRO A 88 6.15 -8.76 -7.11
N GLY A 89 5.08 -8.23 -6.51
CA GLY A 89 5.08 -6.98 -5.77
C GLY A 89 4.39 -5.80 -6.48
N ALA A 90 3.85 -4.88 -5.69
CA ALA A 90 3.14 -3.69 -6.16
C ALA A 90 3.99 -2.78 -7.10
N PRO A 91 5.31 -2.63 -6.88
CA PRO A 91 6.15 -1.86 -7.80
C PRO A 91 6.11 -2.35 -9.25
N ALA A 92 6.05 -3.65 -9.48
CA ALA A 92 5.98 -4.21 -10.83
C ALA A 92 4.65 -3.85 -11.53
N LEU A 93 3.53 -3.86 -10.78
CA LEU A 93 2.22 -3.46 -11.28
C LEU A 93 2.18 -1.97 -11.61
N LEU A 94 2.69 -1.12 -10.74
CA LEU A 94 2.73 0.33 -10.99
C LEU A 94 3.64 0.67 -12.18
N LEU A 95 4.77 -0.03 -12.32
CA LEU A 95 5.66 0.14 -13.47
C LEU A 95 4.94 -0.19 -14.78
N ALA A 96 4.24 -1.34 -14.83
CA ALA A 96 3.46 -1.76 -15.99
C ALA A 96 2.34 -0.76 -16.32
N LEU A 97 1.58 -0.31 -15.32
CA LEU A 97 0.54 0.70 -15.47
C LEU A 97 1.09 2.02 -16.01
N THR A 98 2.18 2.51 -15.43
CA THR A 98 2.82 3.76 -15.87
C THR A 98 3.33 3.66 -17.31
N ALA A 99 3.85 2.49 -17.70
CA ALA A 99 4.28 2.23 -19.07
C ALA A 99 3.10 2.21 -20.05
N ALA A 100 2.01 1.55 -19.69
CA ALA A 100 0.83 1.40 -20.53
C ALA A 100 0.05 2.70 -20.72
N LEU A 101 -0.18 3.44 -19.64
CA LEU A 101 -0.97 4.68 -19.65
C LEU A 101 -0.20 5.86 -20.25
N GLY A 102 1.11 5.90 -20.08
CA GLY A 102 1.94 7.01 -20.54
C GLY A 102 1.65 8.32 -19.79
N GLY A 103 2.12 9.44 -20.35
CA GLY A 103 1.94 10.77 -19.78
C GLY A 103 2.70 11.01 -18.48
N ASP A 104 2.37 12.10 -17.81
CA ASP A 104 3.00 12.51 -16.56
C ASP A 104 2.28 11.92 -15.36
N VAL A 105 3.04 11.70 -14.29
CA VAL A 105 2.56 11.07 -13.06
C VAL A 105 2.46 12.11 -11.94
N LEU A 106 1.30 12.17 -11.30
CA LEU A 106 1.09 12.97 -10.10
C LEU A 106 1.12 12.06 -8.88
N VAL A 107 1.78 12.52 -7.83
CA VAL A 107 1.86 11.83 -6.53
C VAL A 107 1.69 12.82 -5.39
N PRO A 108 1.07 12.43 -4.27
CA PRO A 108 1.03 13.24 -3.05
C PRO A 108 2.45 13.58 -2.55
N ARG A 109 2.55 14.58 -1.70
CA ARG A 109 3.77 14.87 -0.96
C ARG A 109 3.45 15.11 0.52
N PRO A 110 3.88 14.19 1.39
CA PRO A 110 4.73 13.01 1.15
C PRO A 110 4.02 11.89 0.38
N CYS A 111 4.76 10.86 -0.04
CA CYS A 111 4.24 9.63 -0.64
C CYS A 111 5.22 8.48 -0.44
N ALA A 112 4.78 7.25 -0.73
CA ALA A 112 5.66 6.09 -0.70
C ALA A 112 6.92 6.30 -1.54
N ALA A 113 8.08 5.97 -0.97
CA ALA A 113 9.39 6.32 -1.53
C ALA A 113 9.67 5.71 -2.92
N TRP A 114 8.94 4.68 -3.32
CA TRP A 114 9.16 3.94 -4.55
C TRP A 114 8.31 4.42 -5.75
N TRP A 115 7.22 5.19 -5.55
CA TRP A 115 6.36 5.61 -6.66
C TRP A 115 7.08 6.51 -7.67
N ALA A 116 7.67 7.60 -7.21
CA ALA A 116 8.36 8.54 -8.10
C ALA A 116 9.59 7.95 -8.80
N PRO A 117 10.47 7.16 -8.14
CA PRO A 117 11.59 6.50 -8.82
C PRO A 117 11.17 5.57 -9.95
N TYR A 118 10.10 4.80 -9.80
CA TYR A 118 9.62 3.89 -10.86
C TYR A 118 9.08 4.63 -12.08
N ALA A 119 8.33 5.73 -11.88
CA ALA A 119 7.89 6.57 -12.99
C ALA A 119 9.08 7.20 -13.73
N ARG A 120 10.07 7.71 -13.00
CA ARG A 120 11.29 8.28 -13.59
C ARG A 120 12.13 7.26 -14.34
N LEU A 121 12.14 5.99 -13.91
CA LEU A 121 12.81 4.89 -14.61
C LEU A 121 12.29 4.73 -16.05
N LEU A 122 10.99 5.01 -16.25
CA LEU A 122 10.34 5.01 -17.57
C LEU A 122 10.48 6.35 -18.32
N GLY A 123 11.27 7.29 -17.80
CA GLY A 123 11.38 8.63 -18.38
C GLY A 123 10.11 9.47 -18.24
N ARG A 124 9.22 9.13 -17.30
CA ARG A 124 7.97 9.90 -17.08
C ARG A 124 8.23 11.01 -16.05
N PRO A 125 7.85 12.26 -16.37
CA PRO A 125 7.87 13.35 -15.41
C PRO A 125 6.96 13.03 -14.21
N VAL A 126 7.41 13.46 -13.01
CA VAL A 126 6.66 13.26 -11.77
C VAL A 126 6.44 14.61 -11.10
N PHE A 127 5.18 14.93 -10.86
CA PHE A 127 4.76 16.15 -10.19
C PHE A 127 4.19 15.81 -8.82
N HIS A 128 4.66 16.55 -7.82
CA HIS A 128 4.19 16.39 -6.45
C HIS A 128 3.04 17.35 -6.17
N VAL A 129 1.96 16.80 -5.61
CA VAL A 129 0.79 17.56 -5.16
C VAL A 129 0.87 17.77 -3.66
N ALA A 130 0.60 18.98 -3.20
CA ALA A 130 0.58 19.28 -1.77
C ALA A 130 -0.52 18.45 -1.07
N THR A 131 -0.15 17.92 0.09
CA THR A 131 -1.02 17.05 0.89
C THR A 131 -0.95 17.53 2.34
N PRO A 132 -1.88 18.40 2.75
CA PRO A 132 -2.01 18.82 4.14
C PRO A 132 -2.24 17.63 5.08
N ALA A 133 -1.81 17.77 6.34
CA ALA A 133 -1.90 16.67 7.31
C ALA A 133 -3.35 16.21 7.56
N GLU A 134 -4.30 17.11 7.49
CA GLU A 134 -5.74 16.84 7.64
C GLU A 134 -6.33 15.97 6.52
N CYS A 135 -5.68 15.93 5.36
CA CYS A 135 -6.09 15.08 4.23
C CYS A 135 -5.64 13.62 4.38
N GLY A 136 -4.82 13.30 5.40
CA GLY A 136 -4.46 11.92 5.76
C GLY A 136 -3.75 11.11 4.66
N GLY A 137 -2.98 11.79 3.79
CA GLY A 137 -2.19 11.12 2.74
C GLY A 137 -2.74 11.27 1.32
N VAL A 138 -4.01 11.62 1.14
CA VAL A 138 -4.55 11.97 -0.18
C VAL A 138 -4.30 13.45 -0.52
N PRO A 139 -4.16 13.82 -1.80
CA PRO A 139 -3.88 15.20 -2.17
C PRO A 139 -5.07 16.11 -1.88
N ASP A 140 -4.79 17.36 -1.52
CA ASP A 140 -5.79 18.41 -1.48
C ASP A 140 -6.36 18.63 -2.88
N PRO A 141 -7.71 18.70 -3.06
CA PRO A 141 -8.34 18.78 -4.37
C PRO A 141 -7.98 20.05 -5.14
N TYR A 142 -7.84 21.19 -4.45
CA TYR A 142 -7.45 22.45 -5.09
C TYR A 142 -5.99 22.43 -5.54
N ALA A 143 -5.10 21.89 -4.69
CA ALA A 143 -3.69 21.71 -5.02
C ALA A 143 -3.53 20.73 -6.20
N LEU A 144 -4.37 19.70 -6.27
CA LEU A 144 -4.39 18.75 -7.39
C LEU A 144 -4.76 19.46 -8.70
N LEU A 145 -5.88 20.17 -8.73
CA LEU A 145 -6.36 20.88 -9.91
C LEU A 145 -5.38 21.96 -10.37
N GLU A 146 -4.80 22.71 -9.44
CA GLU A 146 -3.78 23.72 -9.73
C GLU A 146 -2.51 23.10 -10.31
N THR A 147 -2.07 21.95 -9.77
CA THR A 147 -0.91 21.22 -10.30
C THR A 147 -1.19 20.73 -11.72
N VAL A 148 -2.36 20.15 -11.97
CA VAL A 148 -2.79 19.71 -13.32
C VAL A 148 -2.81 20.87 -14.31
N ARG A 149 -3.38 22.00 -13.91
CA ARG A 149 -3.45 23.21 -14.74
C ARG A 149 -2.04 23.68 -15.12
N ARG A 150 -1.16 23.85 -14.13
CA ARG A 150 0.22 24.29 -14.34
C ARG A 150 0.99 23.34 -15.25
N VAL A 151 0.90 22.03 -15.02
CA VAL A 151 1.59 21.02 -15.85
C VAL A 151 1.15 21.12 -17.31
N ARG A 152 -0.15 21.30 -17.56
CA ARG A 152 -0.70 21.47 -18.92
C ARG A 152 -0.24 22.76 -19.57
N GLU A 153 -0.21 23.87 -18.84
CA GLU A 153 0.29 25.17 -19.32
C GLU A 153 1.78 25.10 -19.70
N GLU A 154 2.56 24.29 -18.99
CA GLU A 154 3.97 24.02 -19.28
C GLU A 154 4.18 23.01 -20.43
N GLY A 155 3.10 22.51 -21.05
CA GLY A 155 3.14 21.57 -22.15
C GLY A 155 3.24 20.11 -21.75
N GLY A 156 3.04 19.80 -20.46
CA GLY A 156 2.97 18.43 -19.95
C GLY A 156 1.62 17.78 -20.18
N GLU A 157 1.57 16.48 -19.98
CA GLU A 157 0.37 15.65 -20.17
C GLU A 157 0.08 14.83 -18.91
N PRO A 158 -0.53 15.43 -17.85
CA PRO A 158 -0.87 14.71 -16.63
C PRO A 158 -1.94 13.67 -16.93
N ARG A 159 -1.63 12.39 -16.70
CA ARG A 159 -2.53 11.26 -16.97
C ARG A 159 -2.78 10.38 -15.77
N LEU A 160 -1.83 10.26 -14.86
CA LEU A 160 -1.88 9.30 -13.77
C LEU A 160 -1.78 10.02 -12.43
N LEU A 161 -2.74 9.76 -11.54
CA LEU A 161 -2.61 10.08 -10.11
C LEU A 161 -2.46 8.77 -9.32
N VAL A 162 -1.39 8.66 -8.54
CA VAL A 162 -1.19 7.57 -7.59
C VAL A 162 -1.40 8.10 -6.19
N LEU A 163 -2.27 7.48 -5.42
CA LEU A 163 -2.52 7.83 -4.02
C LEU A 163 -2.68 6.59 -3.14
N SER A 164 -2.65 6.76 -1.83
CA SER A 164 -2.94 5.74 -0.84
C SER A 164 -3.88 6.30 0.22
N THR A 165 -4.91 5.54 0.60
CA THR A 165 -5.88 5.93 1.64
C THR A 165 -5.48 5.42 3.02
N ALA A 166 -4.67 4.35 3.11
CA ALA A 166 -3.88 3.98 4.29
C ALA A 166 -2.42 4.26 3.94
N ASP A 167 -1.95 5.43 4.33
CA ASP A 167 -0.81 6.07 3.69
C ASP A 167 0.55 5.62 4.23
N ASP A 168 1.47 5.43 3.31
CA ASP A 168 2.90 5.33 3.55
C ASP A 168 3.57 6.59 2.93
N PRO A 169 4.22 7.46 3.70
CA PRO A 169 4.88 7.19 4.98
C PRO A 169 4.19 7.76 6.23
N THR A 170 3.01 8.36 6.13
CA THR A 170 2.41 9.09 7.27
C THR A 170 1.79 8.17 8.31
N ALA A 171 1.49 6.91 7.94
CA ALA A 171 0.78 5.94 8.76
C ALA A 171 -0.61 6.43 9.22
N THR A 172 -1.26 7.24 8.39
CA THR A 172 -2.60 7.77 8.59
C THR A 172 -3.60 7.11 7.64
N VAL A 173 -4.87 7.18 8.00
CA VAL A 173 -5.98 6.82 7.10
C VAL A 173 -6.68 8.10 6.68
N ALA A 174 -6.85 8.29 5.38
CA ALA A 174 -7.50 9.48 4.86
C ALA A 174 -8.98 9.53 5.27
N PRO A 175 -9.50 10.69 5.71
CA PRO A 175 -10.92 10.87 5.97
C PRO A 175 -11.75 10.58 4.72
N PRO A 176 -12.94 9.93 4.84
CA PRO A 176 -13.79 9.62 3.69
C PRO A 176 -14.11 10.84 2.80
N GLU A 177 -14.33 11.99 3.42
CA GLU A 177 -14.60 13.25 2.73
C GLU A 177 -13.41 13.68 1.86
N ALA A 178 -12.19 13.62 2.41
CA ALA A 178 -10.97 13.96 1.67
C ALA A 178 -10.72 13.00 0.50
N VAL A 179 -11.01 11.70 0.69
CA VAL A 179 -10.94 10.71 -0.40
C VAL A 179 -11.93 11.07 -1.50
N HIS A 180 -13.18 11.38 -1.13
CA HIS A 180 -14.23 11.73 -2.08
C HIS A 180 -13.85 12.96 -2.92
N GLU A 181 -13.44 14.04 -2.27
CA GLU A 181 -13.05 15.29 -2.93
C GLU A 181 -11.83 15.10 -3.87
N ALA A 182 -10.83 14.32 -3.44
CA ALA A 182 -9.67 14.02 -4.28
C ALA A 182 -10.04 13.17 -5.51
N VAL A 183 -10.97 12.22 -5.34
CA VAL A 183 -11.47 11.36 -6.43
C VAL A 183 -12.26 12.17 -7.44
N GLU A 184 -13.18 13.05 -6.99
CA GLU A 184 -13.94 13.94 -7.87
C GLU A 184 -13.02 14.90 -8.65
N ALA A 185 -12.04 15.48 -7.97
CA ALA A 185 -11.06 16.35 -8.61
C ALA A 185 -10.24 15.62 -9.68
N ALA A 186 -9.80 14.39 -9.40
CA ALA A 186 -9.06 13.55 -10.34
C ALA A 186 -9.93 13.17 -11.56
N GLU A 187 -11.19 12.79 -11.32
CA GLU A 187 -12.15 12.49 -12.39
C GLU A 187 -12.40 13.71 -13.28
N GLY A 188 -12.71 14.86 -12.68
CA GLY A 188 -12.93 16.12 -13.39
C GLY A 188 -11.72 16.59 -14.18
N ALA A 189 -10.52 16.26 -13.71
CA ALA A 189 -9.27 16.51 -14.41
C ALA A 189 -8.95 15.46 -15.51
N GLY A 190 -9.73 14.40 -15.64
CA GLY A 190 -9.51 13.33 -16.61
C GLY A 190 -8.28 12.46 -16.31
N LEU A 191 -7.90 12.34 -15.05
CA LEU A 191 -6.80 11.52 -14.60
C LEU A 191 -7.23 10.07 -14.42
N HIS A 192 -6.35 9.14 -14.76
CA HIS A 192 -6.48 7.76 -14.32
C HIS A 192 -6.01 7.65 -12.87
N LEU A 193 -6.84 7.10 -12.00
CA LEU A 193 -6.53 6.98 -10.58
C LEU A 193 -6.01 5.59 -10.26
N VAL A 194 -4.86 5.53 -9.58
CA VAL A 194 -4.34 4.31 -8.95
C VAL A 194 -4.37 4.46 -7.45
N SER A 195 -5.15 3.61 -6.79
CA SER A 195 -5.20 3.49 -5.34
C SER A 195 -4.25 2.38 -4.89
N ASP A 196 -3.19 2.74 -4.18
CA ASP A 196 -2.32 1.78 -3.50
C ASP A 196 -2.93 1.44 -2.13
N GLU A 197 -3.47 0.25 -2.03
CA GLU A 197 -4.11 -0.25 -0.80
C GLU A 197 -3.25 -1.30 -0.07
N THR A 198 -1.94 -1.24 -0.25
CA THR A 198 -1.00 -2.19 0.36
C THR A 198 -1.16 -2.27 1.88
N TRP A 199 -1.42 -1.15 2.55
CA TRP A 199 -1.51 -1.08 4.01
C TRP A 199 -2.95 -1.10 4.56
N ARG A 200 -3.94 -1.31 3.71
CA ARG A 200 -5.36 -1.39 4.10
C ARG A 200 -5.60 -2.35 5.27
N ASP A 201 -5.01 -3.53 5.22
CA ASP A 201 -5.24 -4.59 6.22
C ASP A 201 -4.46 -4.37 7.53
N THR A 202 -3.69 -3.29 7.63
CA THR A 202 -2.95 -2.92 8.84
C THR A 202 -3.61 -1.77 9.62
N VAL A 203 -4.79 -1.33 9.20
CA VAL A 203 -5.53 -0.26 9.88
C VAL A 203 -5.91 -0.70 11.28
N HIS A 204 -5.49 0.09 12.27
CA HIS A 204 -5.82 -0.13 13.68
C HIS A 204 -7.11 0.61 14.06
N ALA A 205 -7.74 0.17 15.15
CA ALA A 205 -9.00 0.72 15.65
C ALA A 205 -10.10 0.82 14.57
N PRO A 206 -10.49 -0.29 13.93
CA PRO A 206 -11.43 -0.27 12.81
C PRO A 206 -12.85 0.21 13.19
N HIS A 207 -13.15 0.35 14.49
CA HIS A 207 -14.40 0.92 14.97
C HIS A 207 -14.42 2.46 14.95
N ASP A 208 -13.25 3.08 14.96
CA ASP A 208 -13.07 4.53 15.00
C ASP A 208 -12.53 5.08 13.67
N THR A 209 -12.09 4.18 12.77
CA THR A 209 -11.45 4.57 11.51
C THR A 209 -12.18 3.89 10.36
N VAL A 210 -12.76 4.70 9.47
CA VAL A 210 -13.43 4.21 8.27
C VAL A 210 -12.44 4.26 7.12
N PHE A 211 -12.05 3.08 6.61
CA PHE A 211 -11.30 2.98 5.36
C PHE A 211 -12.27 2.98 4.19
N VAL A 212 -12.06 3.89 3.25
CA VAL A 212 -12.83 3.96 2.00
C VAL A 212 -11.88 3.78 0.82
N SER A 213 -12.20 2.83 -0.05
CA SER A 213 -11.47 2.66 -1.31
C SER A 213 -12.00 3.65 -2.37
N PRO A 214 -11.15 4.38 -3.08
CA PRO A 214 -11.56 5.15 -4.25
C PRO A 214 -12.33 4.32 -5.28
N ALA A 215 -12.07 3.02 -5.38
CA ALA A 215 -12.78 2.12 -6.28
C ALA A 215 -14.25 1.83 -5.86
N GLU A 216 -14.63 2.10 -4.61
CA GLU A 216 -16.02 2.03 -4.16
C GLU A 216 -16.83 3.22 -4.71
N MET A 217 -16.17 4.36 -4.94
CA MET A 217 -16.78 5.57 -5.50
C MET A 217 -16.80 5.54 -7.03
N LEU A 218 -15.69 5.16 -7.66
CA LEU A 218 -15.52 5.13 -9.12
C LEU A 218 -14.99 3.76 -9.59
N PRO A 219 -15.82 2.69 -9.51
CA PRO A 219 -15.37 1.33 -9.82
C PRO A 219 -14.87 1.15 -11.26
N ASP A 220 -15.34 1.98 -12.18
CA ASP A 220 -15.02 1.91 -13.60
C ASP A 220 -13.84 2.82 -14.03
N LYS A 221 -13.22 3.53 -13.09
CA LYS A 221 -12.11 4.47 -13.39
C LYS A 221 -10.90 4.33 -12.48
N VAL A 222 -11.01 3.55 -11.41
CA VAL A 222 -9.93 3.38 -10.44
C VAL A 222 -9.28 2.01 -10.59
N THR A 223 -7.99 1.99 -10.78
CA THR A 223 -7.18 0.79 -10.57
C THR A 223 -6.77 0.70 -9.13
N VAL A 224 -7.02 -0.45 -8.51
CA VAL A 224 -6.57 -0.73 -7.14
C VAL A 224 -5.39 -1.66 -7.20
N VAL A 225 -4.33 -1.33 -6.46
CA VAL A 225 -3.12 -2.15 -6.32
C VAL A 225 -2.94 -2.49 -4.85
N SER A 226 -2.58 -3.73 -4.55
CA SER A 226 -2.21 -4.13 -3.19
C SER A 226 -0.98 -5.02 -3.21
N GLY A 227 0.07 -4.57 -2.54
CA GLY A 227 1.19 -5.41 -2.15
C GLY A 227 0.78 -6.31 -0.99
N LEU A 228 1.03 -7.60 -1.09
CA LEU A 228 0.64 -8.55 -0.04
C LEU A 228 1.78 -8.82 0.95
N ALA A 229 3.01 -8.53 0.55
CA ALA A 229 4.19 -8.72 1.39
C ALA A 229 4.23 -7.69 2.53
N GLY A 230 4.51 -8.15 3.72
CA GLY A 230 4.59 -7.32 4.92
C GLY A 230 3.28 -7.17 5.69
N ALA A 231 2.14 -7.07 5.01
CA ALA A 231 0.83 -6.98 5.65
C ALA A 231 0.15 -8.36 5.82
N LEU A 232 0.17 -9.20 4.77
CA LEU A 232 -0.51 -10.50 4.75
C LEU A 232 0.46 -11.67 4.56
N LEU A 233 1.55 -11.45 3.84
CA LEU A 233 2.60 -12.43 3.61
C LEU A 233 3.89 -11.96 4.28
N PRO A 234 4.83 -12.87 4.58
CA PRO A 234 6.17 -12.50 5.01
C PRO A 234 6.80 -11.50 4.05
N ALA A 235 7.54 -10.52 4.55
CA ALA A 235 8.15 -9.46 3.74
C ALA A 235 9.07 -9.98 2.61
N GLY A 236 9.66 -11.17 2.80
CA GLY A 236 10.48 -11.84 1.78
C GLY A 236 9.70 -12.62 0.72
N TRP A 237 8.37 -12.64 0.76
CA TRP A 237 7.52 -13.34 -0.20
C TRP A 237 6.83 -12.33 -1.13
N PRO A 238 7.48 -11.92 -2.22
CA PRO A 238 6.96 -10.88 -3.07
C PRO A 238 5.70 -11.35 -3.80
N ALA A 239 4.58 -10.70 -3.51
CA ALA A 239 3.33 -10.89 -4.21
C ALA A 239 2.51 -9.60 -4.15
N ALA A 240 1.81 -9.32 -5.22
CA ALA A 240 0.85 -8.22 -5.30
C ALA A 240 -0.26 -8.55 -6.28
N THR A 241 -1.38 -7.89 -6.13
CA THR A 241 -2.50 -7.99 -7.07
C THR A 241 -3.01 -6.60 -7.44
N ALA A 242 -3.48 -6.44 -8.67
CA ALA A 242 -4.21 -5.27 -9.13
C ALA A 242 -5.58 -5.67 -9.65
N ARG A 243 -6.54 -4.80 -9.41
CA ARG A 243 -7.87 -4.84 -10.03
C ARG A 243 -8.00 -3.63 -10.95
N PHE A 244 -8.30 -3.87 -12.21
CA PHE A 244 -8.49 -2.84 -13.23
C PHE A 244 -9.96 -2.50 -13.40
N PRO A 245 -10.29 -1.24 -13.73
CA PRO A 245 -11.65 -0.82 -14.05
C PRO A 245 -12.16 -1.46 -15.36
N ALA A 246 -13.47 -1.46 -15.54
CA ALA A 246 -14.08 -1.86 -16.81
C ALA A 246 -13.68 -0.91 -17.93
N GLY A 247 -13.42 -1.47 -19.13
CA GLY A 247 -13.06 -0.67 -20.31
C GLY A 247 -11.62 -0.16 -20.34
N THR A 248 -10.77 -0.61 -19.44
CA THR A 248 -9.33 -0.34 -19.52
C THR A 248 -8.68 -1.45 -20.33
N ASP A 249 -8.35 -1.17 -21.59
CA ASP A 249 -7.56 -2.07 -22.45
C ASP A 249 -6.09 -2.02 -22.02
N LEU A 250 -5.78 -2.73 -20.94
CA LEU A 250 -4.41 -2.92 -20.45
C LEU A 250 -3.90 -4.32 -20.85
N HIS A 251 -3.99 -4.66 -22.12
CA HIS A 251 -3.47 -5.91 -22.70
C HIS A 251 -2.05 -5.75 -23.20
#